data_2c06b8f0f0614aebe45f24a7d7ff5a9b
#
_entry.id   2c06b8f0f0614aebe45f24a7d7ff5a9b
#
_cell.length_a   1.000
_cell.length_b   1.000
_cell.length_c   1.000
_cell.angle_alpha   90.00
_cell.angle_beta   90.00
_cell.angle_gamma   90.00
#
_symmetry.space_group_name_H-M   'P 1'
#
loop_
_entity.id
_entity.type
_entity.pdbx_description
1 polymer ?
#
loop_
_entity_poly.entity_id
_entity_poly.type
_entity_poly.pdbx_seq_one_letter_code
_entity_poly.pdbx_strand_id
1 'polypeptide(L)'
;RRVRASPGGRALRASAPSVVIAAILVAAQAGLSTVSPLMLQRIIDNLTQNPSTADVLLPGLLAAGAAVASTAVGVASQRMTALTGQRFQERLRVLMLNKLTRLSSSTVSAEPGGSLLSRITNDTAQAQTFVSTILPQALGLIARLGILLSLMWTRSFTLTLVVLGLALILVLPTERVSRTLSATTDRMLDAMSVFSGTVVERVGVTGHLFSRTAADIPTDRRRAEEAAAGVRTSYTHMITLDSAFSSSLDLVGALGT
;
A
#
# COMPACT_ATOMS: atom_id res chain seq x y z
N ARG A 1 21.73 28.16 -9.28
CA ARG A 1 21.70 26.69 -9.49
C ARG A 1 20.23 26.29 -9.52
N ARG A 2 19.66 26.09 -10.73
CA ARG A 2 18.30 25.54 -10.89
C ARG A 2 18.35 24.09 -10.40
N VAL A 3 17.60 23.80 -9.35
CA VAL A 3 17.36 22.42 -8.89
C VAL A 3 16.72 21.67 -10.05
N ARG A 4 17.52 20.86 -10.76
CA ARG A 4 17.00 19.98 -11.82
C ARG A 4 16.00 19.05 -11.15
N ALA A 5 14.72 19.23 -11.45
CA ALA A 5 13.66 18.38 -10.95
C ALA A 5 14.03 16.92 -11.20
N SER A 6 13.96 16.10 -10.14
CA SER A 6 14.27 14.67 -10.22
C SER A 6 13.45 14.00 -11.33
N PRO A 7 13.97 13.00 -12.01
CA PRO A 7 13.24 12.31 -13.10
C PRO A 7 11.87 11.82 -12.64
N GLY A 8 11.75 11.36 -11.39
CA GLY A 8 10.47 10.99 -10.78
C GLY A 8 9.49 12.16 -10.64
N GLY A 9 9.97 13.36 -10.28
CA GLY A 9 9.12 14.56 -10.21
C GLY A 9 8.55 15.00 -11.55
N ARG A 10 9.28 14.79 -12.65
CA ARG A 10 8.77 15.06 -14.02
C ARG A 10 7.72 14.03 -14.44
N ALA A 11 7.93 12.76 -14.13
CA ALA A 11 6.95 11.70 -14.40
C ALA A 11 5.65 11.92 -13.59
N LEU A 12 5.75 12.32 -12.33
CA LEU A 12 4.62 12.66 -11.47
C LEU A 12 3.83 13.87 -12.00
N ARG A 13 4.48 14.95 -12.38
CA ARG A 13 3.81 16.12 -12.98
C ARG A 13 3.07 15.78 -14.26
N ALA A 14 3.64 14.95 -15.11
CA ALA A 14 2.99 14.50 -16.34
C ALA A 14 1.80 13.55 -16.09
N SER A 15 1.70 12.92 -14.93
CA SER A 15 0.59 12.07 -14.52
C SER A 15 -0.40 12.78 -13.60
N ALA A 16 -0.12 14.04 -13.21
CA ALA A 16 -0.94 14.81 -12.27
C ALA A 16 -2.43 14.87 -12.65
N PRO A 17 -2.85 15.15 -13.90
CA PRO A 17 -4.27 15.21 -14.24
C PRO A 17 -4.98 13.87 -14.02
N SER A 18 -4.34 12.76 -14.35
CA SER A 18 -4.92 11.43 -14.13
C SER A 18 -5.01 11.09 -12.63
N VAL A 19 -4.04 11.52 -11.82
CA VAL A 19 -4.07 11.35 -10.36
C VAL A 19 -5.19 12.17 -9.75
N VAL A 20 -5.41 13.39 -10.21
CA VAL A 20 -6.51 14.25 -9.74
C VAL A 20 -7.87 13.63 -10.07
N ILE A 21 -8.07 13.14 -11.30
CA ILE A 21 -9.31 12.46 -11.69
C ILE A 21 -9.53 11.22 -10.81
N ALA A 22 -8.49 10.42 -10.59
CA ALA A 22 -8.58 9.26 -9.72
C ALA A 22 -8.94 9.65 -8.27
N ALA A 23 -8.35 10.72 -7.74
CA ALA A 23 -8.68 11.24 -6.41
C ALA A 23 -10.14 11.70 -6.30
N ILE A 24 -10.67 12.38 -7.32
CA ILE A 24 -12.09 12.79 -7.38
C ILE A 24 -13.00 11.56 -7.40
N LEU A 25 -12.69 10.52 -8.19
CA LEU A 25 -13.47 9.29 -8.23
C LEU A 25 -13.47 8.57 -6.88
N VAL A 26 -12.31 8.51 -6.23
CA VAL A 26 -12.18 7.91 -4.89
C VAL A 26 -13.01 8.69 -3.86
N ALA A 27 -12.96 10.02 -3.90
CA ALA A 27 -13.76 10.87 -3.02
C ALA A 27 -15.28 10.71 -3.29
N ALA A 28 -15.68 10.64 -4.56
CA ALA A 28 -17.06 10.39 -4.95
C ALA A 28 -17.55 9.01 -4.47
N GLN A 29 -16.73 7.97 -4.61
CA GLN A 29 -17.01 6.64 -4.07
C GLN A 29 -17.18 6.68 -2.55
N ALA A 30 -16.29 7.38 -1.83
CA ALA A 30 -16.39 7.55 -0.38
C ALA A 30 -17.70 8.25 0.03
N GLY A 31 -18.13 9.28 -0.69
CA GLY A 31 -19.40 9.95 -0.47
C GLY A 31 -20.59 9.02 -0.71
N LEU A 32 -20.63 8.32 -1.84
CA LEU A 32 -21.71 7.38 -2.17
C LEU A 32 -21.79 6.22 -1.17
N SER A 33 -20.67 5.69 -0.71
CA SER A 33 -20.66 4.61 0.28
C SER A 33 -21.23 5.04 1.65
N THR A 34 -21.27 6.32 1.95
CA THR A 34 -21.84 6.86 3.19
C THR A 34 -23.37 7.00 3.13
N VAL A 35 -23.95 6.99 1.93
CA VAL A 35 -25.42 7.09 1.76
C VAL A 35 -26.14 5.87 2.34
N SER A 36 -25.59 4.67 2.18
CA SER A 36 -26.22 3.43 2.66
C SER A 36 -26.43 3.42 4.19
N PRO A 37 -25.45 3.72 5.04
CA PRO A 37 -25.65 3.84 6.48
C PRO A 37 -26.66 4.95 6.86
N LEU A 38 -26.66 6.07 6.14
CA LEU A 38 -27.61 7.17 6.40
C LEU A 38 -29.05 6.78 6.07
N MET A 39 -29.25 6.02 5.00
CA MET A 39 -30.58 5.51 4.65
C MET A 39 -31.05 4.44 5.64
N LEU A 40 -30.15 3.59 6.11
CA LEU A 40 -30.45 2.61 7.16
C LEU A 40 -30.88 3.31 8.45
N GLN A 41 -30.17 4.36 8.87
CA GLN A 41 -30.58 5.18 10.00
C GLN A 41 -31.99 5.71 9.82
N ARG A 42 -32.33 6.29 8.65
CA ARG A 42 -33.69 6.77 8.36
C ARG A 42 -34.75 5.67 8.44
N ILE A 43 -34.42 4.46 7.97
CA ILE A 43 -35.34 3.32 8.08
C ILE A 43 -35.60 3.01 9.54
N ILE A 44 -34.56 2.96 10.37
CA ILE A 44 -34.69 2.68 11.82
C ILE A 44 -35.52 3.79 12.51
N ASP A 45 -35.22 5.06 12.22
CA ASP A 45 -35.93 6.20 12.78
C ASP A 45 -37.43 6.19 12.39
N ASN A 46 -37.76 5.82 11.14
CA ASN A 46 -39.15 5.74 10.66
C ASN A 46 -39.90 4.55 11.29
N LEU A 47 -39.22 3.39 11.49
CA LEU A 47 -39.87 2.23 12.12
C LEU A 47 -40.35 2.48 13.53
N THR A 48 -39.79 3.46 14.23
CA THR A 48 -40.22 3.83 15.59
C THR A 48 -41.50 4.72 15.63
N GLN A 49 -41.97 5.20 14.45
CA GLN A 49 -43.05 6.23 14.36
C GLN A 49 -44.29 5.77 13.58
N ASN A 50 -44.72 4.50 13.63
CA ASN A 50 -45.80 3.93 12.85
C ASN A 50 -45.62 4.07 11.32
N PRO A 51 -44.69 3.34 10.74
CA PRO A 51 -44.24 3.56 9.35
C PRO A 51 -45.32 3.14 8.33
N SER A 52 -45.50 3.98 7.30
CA SER A 52 -46.10 3.52 6.06
C SER A 52 -45.11 2.68 5.26
N THR A 53 -45.61 1.81 4.37
CA THR A 53 -44.75 0.99 3.49
C THR A 53 -43.80 1.85 2.64
N ALA A 54 -44.20 3.05 2.28
CA ALA A 54 -43.42 4.00 1.50
C ALA A 54 -42.23 4.57 2.29
N ASP A 55 -42.37 4.74 3.62
CA ASP A 55 -41.33 5.29 4.50
C ASP A 55 -40.12 4.33 4.69
N VAL A 56 -40.30 3.05 4.39
CA VAL A 56 -39.25 2.03 4.40
C VAL A 56 -38.76 1.74 2.99
N LEU A 57 -39.65 1.66 2.01
CA LEU A 57 -39.33 1.27 0.65
C LEU A 57 -38.43 2.31 -0.05
N LEU A 58 -38.73 3.59 0.08
CA LEU A 58 -37.99 4.66 -0.58
C LEU A 58 -36.52 4.76 -0.08
N PRO A 59 -36.23 4.82 1.23
CA PRO A 59 -34.86 4.79 1.72
C PRO A 59 -34.16 3.49 1.37
N GLY A 60 -34.84 2.34 1.36
CA GLY A 60 -34.30 1.07 0.94
C GLY A 60 -33.84 1.06 -0.51
N LEU A 61 -34.68 1.57 -1.44
CA LEU A 61 -34.30 1.71 -2.86
C LEU A 61 -33.17 2.71 -3.05
N LEU A 62 -33.14 3.81 -2.32
CA LEU A 62 -32.04 4.78 -2.38
C LEU A 62 -30.74 4.18 -1.86
N ALA A 63 -30.78 3.39 -0.78
CA ALA A 63 -29.60 2.68 -0.27
C ALA A 63 -29.06 1.68 -1.29
N ALA A 64 -29.95 0.88 -1.90
CA ALA A 64 -29.57 -0.08 -2.94
C ALA A 64 -28.99 0.61 -4.18
N GLY A 65 -29.64 1.67 -4.65
CA GLY A 65 -29.14 2.48 -5.77
C GLY A 65 -27.77 3.11 -5.50
N ALA A 66 -27.59 3.66 -4.29
CA ALA A 66 -26.31 4.21 -3.86
C ALA A 66 -25.21 3.14 -3.77
N ALA A 67 -25.53 1.94 -3.31
CA ALA A 67 -24.59 0.82 -3.25
C ALA A 67 -24.14 0.38 -4.65
N VAL A 68 -25.07 0.26 -5.60
CA VAL A 68 -24.76 -0.07 -7.00
C VAL A 68 -23.91 1.05 -7.64
N ALA A 69 -24.30 2.32 -7.45
CA ALA A 69 -23.55 3.46 -7.96
C ALA A 69 -22.14 3.53 -7.35
N SER A 70 -22.01 3.32 -6.04
CA SER A 70 -20.72 3.27 -5.34
C SER A 70 -19.81 2.18 -5.90
N THR A 71 -20.36 0.99 -6.17
CA THR A 71 -19.61 -0.12 -6.77
C THR A 71 -19.15 0.23 -8.18
N ALA A 72 -20.01 0.80 -9.01
CA ALA A 72 -19.67 1.21 -10.37
C ALA A 72 -18.56 2.27 -10.39
N VAL A 73 -18.68 3.30 -9.54
CA VAL A 73 -17.64 4.34 -9.37
C VAL A 73 -16.35 3.73 -8.84
N GLY A 74 -16.44 2.76 -7.92
CA GLY A 74 -15.28 2.03 -7.38
C GLY A 74 -14.51 1.28 -8.46
N VAL A 75 -15.20 0.54 -9.33
CA VAL A 75 -14.58 -0.16 -10.47
C VAL A 75 -13.92 0.83 -11.43
N ALA A 76 -14.62 1.92 -11.76
CA ALA A 76 -14.06 2.97 -12.62
C ALA A 76 -12.81 3.61 -12.00
N SER A 77 -12.84 3.90 -10.70
CA SER A 77 -11.72 4.44 -9.94
C SER A 77 -10.51 3.49 -9.95
N GLN A 78 -10.73 2.20 -9.64
CA GLN A 78 -9.66 1.18 -9.67
C GLN A 78 -9.03 1.05 -11.04
N ARG A 79 -9.84 1.05 -12.11
CA ARG A 79 -9.33 1.01 -13.48
C ARG A 79 -8.48 2.25 -13.81
N MET A 80 -8.93 3.44 -13.43
CA MET A 80 -8.20 4.69 -13.68
C MET A 80 -6.89 4.74 -12.88
N THR A 81 -6.89 4.33 -11.63
CA THR A 81 -5.67 4.27 -10.81
C THR A 81 -4.67 3.26 -11.34
N ALA A 82 -5.12 2.08 -11.75
CA ALA A 82 -4.28 1.05 -12.36
C ALA A 82 -3.63 1.55 -13.68
N LEU A 83 -4.42 2.15 -14.57
CA LEU A 83 -3.90 2.72 -15.83
C LEU A 83 -2.90 3.86 -15.57
N THR A 84 -3.17 4.71 -14.58
CA THR A 84 -2.27 5.80 -14.19
C THR A 84 -0.95 5.27 -13.67
N GLY A 85 -0.99 4.23 -12.82
CA GLY A 85 0.20 3.56 -12.30
C GLY A 85 1.02 2.90 -13.41
N GLN A 86 0.39 2.19 -14.35
CA GLN A 86 1.08 1.57 -15.48
C GLN A 86 1.77 2.61 -16.38
N ARG A 87 1.09 3.70 -16.73
CA ARG A 87 1.68 4.79 -17.51
C ARG A 87 2.83 5.47 -16.78
N PHE A 88 2.73 5.60 -15.47
CA PHE A 88 3.80 6.14 -14.64
C PHE A 88 5.02 5.21 -14.64
N GLN A 89 4.83 3.90 -14.49
CA GLN A 89 5.88 2.89 -14.53
C GLN A 89 6.59 2.85 -15.90
N GLU A 90 5.83 2.85 -16.98
CA GLU A 90 6.36 2.91 -18.34
C GLU A 90 7.29 4.13 -18.54
N ARG A 91 6.81 5.31 -18.14
CA ARG A 91 7.63 6.54 -18.21
C ARG A 91 8.90 6.45 -17.38
N LEU A 92 8.82 5.89 -16.17
CA LEU A 92 10.00 5.71 -15.33
C LEU A 92 11.01 4.76 -15.97
N ARG A 93 10.55 3.63 -16.54
CA ARG A 93 11.42 2.67 -17.24
C ARG A 93 12.13 3.34 -18.42
N VAL A 94 11.40 4.06 -19.24
CA VAL A 94 11.99 4.80 -20.39
C VAL A 94 13.02 5.84 -19.93
N LEU A 95 12.72 6.58 -18.86
CA LEU A 95 13.66 7.55 -18.30
C LEU A 95 14.92 6.90 -17.74
N MET A 96 14.78 5.74 -17.06
CA MET A 96 15.91 4.98 -16.54
C MET A 96 16.77 4.40 -17.67
N LEU A 97 16.16 3.81 -18.70
CA LEU A 97 16.86 3.30 -19.88
C LEU A 97 17.63 4.43 -20.60
N ASN A 98 16.99 5.58 -20.84
CA ASN A 98 17.63 6.73 -21.44
C ASN A 98 18.79 7.29 -20.59
N LYS A 99 18.73 7.14 -19.27
CA LYS A 99 19.84 7.52 -18.39
C LYS A 99 20.99 6.50 -18.49
N LEU A 100 20.69 5.21 -18.53
CA LEU A 100 21.69 4.15 -18.68
C LEU A 100 22.46 4.27 -19.99
N THR A 101 21.80 4.55 -21.12
CA THR A 101 22.47 4.73 -22.41
C THR A 101 23.42 5.93 -22.45
N ARG A 102 23.34 6.84 -21.49
CA ARG A 102 24.21 8.01 -21.35
C ARG A 102 25.33 7.83 -20.33
N LEU A 103 25.35 6.71 -19.61
CA LEU A 103 26.43 6.39 -18.68
C LEU A 103 27.64 5.84 -19.43
N SER A 104 28.84 6.12 -18.91
CA SER A 104 30.07 5.56 -19.49
C SER A 104 30.13 4.05 -19.26
N SER A 105 30.77 3.33 -20.19
CA SER A 105 30.95 1.88 -20.09
C SER A 105 31.66 1.47 -18.79
N SER A 106 32.59 2.30 -18.29
CA SER A 106 33.27 2.06 -17.02
C SER A 106 32.35 2.06 -15.81
N THR A 107 31.33 2.93 -15.81
CA THR A 107 30.33 3.00 -14.71
C THR A 107 29.37 1.82 -14.77
N VAL A 108 28.98 1.39 -15.96
CA VAL A 108 28.08 0.24 -16.14
C VAL A 108 28.80 -1.07 -15.80
N SER A 109 30.09 -1.20 -16.14
CA SER A 109 30.88 -2.39 -15.84
C SER A 109 31.27 -2.52 -14.37
N ALA A 110 31.26 -1.43 -13.60
CA ALA A 110 31.53 -1.42 -12.17
C ALA A 110 30.36 -1.95 -11.31
N GLU A 111 29.13 -1.92 -11.82
CA GLU A 111 27.98 -2.48 -11.14
C GLU A 111 27.59 -3.85 -11.73
N PRO A 112 27.25 -4.85 -10.89
CA PRO A 112 26.75 -6.14 -11.37
C PRO A 112 25.49 -5.90 -12.23
N GLY A 113 25.47 -6.43 -13.47
CA GLY A 113 24.35 -6.20 -14.41
C GLY A 113 22.97 -6.58 -13.85
N GLY A 114 22.94 -7.55 -12.93
CA GLY A 114 21.73 -7.94 -12.21
C GLY A 114 21.18 -6.84 -11.29
N SER A 115 22.02 -6.00 -10.68
CA SER A 115 21.56 -4.91 -9.81
C SER A 115 20.87 -3.80 -10.58
N LEU A 116 21.39 -3.45 -11.75
CA LEU A 116 20.77 -2.46 -12.64
C LEU A 116 19.42 -2.93 -13.18
N LEU A 117 19.33 -4.21 -13.57
CA LEU A 117 18.07 -4.81 -14.02
C LEU A 117 17.02 -4.84 -12.88
N SER A 118 17.44 -5.23 -11.69
CA SER A 118 16.58 -5.23 -10.50
C SER A 118 16.03 -3.84 -10.19
N ARG A 119 16.86 -2.80 -10.23
CA ARG A 119 16.41 -1.40 -10.04
C ARG A 119 15.38 -0.98 -11.10
N ILE A 120 15.59 -1.33 -12.37
CA ILE A 120 14.64 -0.97 -13.44
C ILE A 120 13.32 -1.74 -13.30
N THR A 121 13.35 -2.97 -12.83
CA THR A 121 12.15 -3.79 -12.71
C THR A 121 11.44 -3.59 -11.38
N ASN A 122 12.14 -3.79 -10.27
CA ASN A 122 11.54 -3.80 -8.94
C ASN A 122 11.26 -2.38 -8.39
N ASP A 123 12.22 -1.45 -8.49
CA ASP A 123 12.02 -0.10 -7.97
C ASP A 123 10.92 0.64 -8.73
N THR A 124 10.84 0.42 -10.05
CA THR A 124 9.75 1.02 -10.85
C THR A 124 8.39 0.38 -10.54
N ALA A 125 8.34 -0.91 -10.21
CA ALA A 125 7.12 -1.58 -9.79
C ALA A 125 6.65 -1.10 -8.41
N GLN A 126 7.57 -0.90 -7.47
CA GLN A 126 7.24 -0.32 -6.16
C GLN A 126 6.72 1.13 -6.30
N ALA A 127 7.38 1.94 -7.13
CA ALA A 127 6.93 3.30 -7.42
C ALA A 127 5.53 3.31 -8.09
N GLN A 128 5.24 2.35 -8.96
CA GLN A 128 3.91 2.16 -9.55
C GLN A 128 2.88 1.83 -8.47
N THR A 129 3.17 0.87 -7.58
CA THR A 129 2.27 0.47 -6.49
C THR A 129 1.95 1.65 -5.58
N PHE A 130 2.94 2.50 -5.29
CA PHE A 130 2.71 3.72 -4.52
C PHE A 130 1.68 4.63 -5.19
N VAL A 131 1.81 4.90 -6.49
CA VAL A 131 0.93 5.80 -7.24
C VAL A 131 -0.44 5.18 -7.51
N SER A 132 -0.53 3.87 -7.78
CA SER A 132 -1.78 3.19 -8.15
C SER A 132 -2.56 2.63 -6.96
N THR A 133 -1.93 2.42 -5.82
CA THR A 133 -2.58 1.75 -4.69
C THR A 133 -2.51 2.59 -3.42
N ILE A 134 -1.31 2.92 -2.96
CA ILE A 134 -1.13 3.57 -1.65
C ILE A 134 -1.71 4.99 -1.64
N LEU A 135 -1.36 5.80 -2.63
CA LEU A 135 -1.80 7.18 -2.70
C LEU A 135 -3.33 7.33 -2.85
N PRO A 136 -4.02 6.60 -3.76
CA PRO A 136 -5.48 6.65 -3.84
C PRO A 136 -6.19 6.12 -2.59
N GLN A 137 -5.68 5.06 -1.97
CA GLN A 137 -6.24 4.54 -0.71
C GLN A 137 -6.13 5.56 0.42
N ALA A 138 -4.97 6.21 0.57
CA ALA A 138 -4.78 7.26 1.58
C ALA A 138 -5.74 8.44 1.35
N LEU A 139 -5.88 8.90 0.11
CA LEU A 139 -6.81 9.96 -0.24
C LEU A 139 -8.28 9.55 0.04
N GLY A 140 -8.63 8.31 -0.27
CA GLY A 140 -9.96 7.75 0.01
C GLY A 140 -10.27 7.68 1.50
N LEU A 141 -9.31 7.27 2.32
CA LEU A 141 -9.44 7.25 3.77
C LEU A 141 -9.61 8.66 4.35
N ILE A 142 -8.81 9.62 3.90
CA ILE A 142 -8.92 11.03 4.33
C ILE A 142 -10.29 11.60 3.95
N ALA A 143 -10.75 11.34 2.72
CA ALA A 143 -12.07 11.79 2.27
C ALA A 143 -13.20 11.17 3.11
N ARG A 144 -13.13 9.84 3.36
CA ARG A 144 -14.12 9.14 4.18
C ARG A 144 -14.15 9.64 5.61
N LEU A 145 -12.98 9.81 6.23
CA LEU A 145 -12.88 10.37 7.58
C LEU A 145 -13.43 11.79 7.65
N GLY A 146 -13.12 12.64 6.65
CA GLY A 146 -13.66 14.00 6.57
C GLY A 146 -15.19 14.03 6.50
N ILE A 147 -15.79 13.17 5.68
CA ILE A 147 -17.25 13.05 5.55
C ILE A 147 -17.87 12.55 6.86
N LEU A 148 -17.32 11.50 7.46
CA LEU A 148 -17.85 10.94 8.70
C LEU A 148 -17.75 11.95 9.86
N LEU A 149 -16.60 12.61 10.02
CA LEU A 149 -16.42 13.63 11.05
C LEU A 149 -17.36 14.81 10.84
N SER A 150 -17.57 15.25 9.60
CA SER A 150 -18.53 16.31 9.27
C SER A 150 -19.96 15.92 9.67
N LEU A 151 -20.38 14.69 9.36
CA LEU A 151 -21.69 14.17 9.74
C LEU A 151 -21.85 14.04 11.26
N MET A 152 -20.85 13.55 11.94
CA MET A 152 -20.86 13.44 13.41
C MET A 152 -20.90 14.82 14.07
N TRP A 153 -20.14 15.79 13.54
CA TRP A 153 -20.11 17.15 14.05
C TRP A 153 -21.51 17.81 14.02
N THR A 154 -22.26 17.61 12.95
CA THR A 154 -23.62 18.16 12.81
C THR A 154 -24.65 17.48 13.71
N ARG A 155 -24.40 16.24 14.15
CA ARG A 155 -25.33 15.46 14.99
C ARG A 155 -25.04 15.61 16.48
N SER A 156 -23.77 15.54 16.88
CA SER A 156 -23.37 15.66 18.28
C SER A 156 -21.89 16.06 18.37
N PHE A 157 -21.65 17.30 18.76
CA PHE A 157 -20.30 17.81 19.00
C PHE A 157 -19.56 17.01 20.09
N THR A 158 -20.25 16.68 21.18
CA THR A 158 -19.67 15.93 22.29
C THR A 158 -19.21 14.53 21.85
N LEU A 159 -20.03 13.81 21.08
CA LEU A 159 -19.68 12.50 20.58
C LEU A 159 -18.47 12.56 19.62
N THR A 160 -18.42 13.57 18.76
CA THR A 160 -17.31 13.79 17.85
C THR A 160 -16.00 14.01 18.61
N LEU A 161 -16.04 14.78 19.72
CA LEU A 161 -14.87 15.04 20.54
C LEU A 161 -14.37 13.75 21.25
N VAL A 162 -15.30 12.93 21.74
CA VAL A 162 -14.98 11.64 22.36
C VAL A 162 -14.31 10.69 21.35
N VAL A 163 -14.87 10.58 20.13
CA VAL A 163 -14.31 9.74 19.07
C VAL A 163 -12.93 10.23 18.63
N LEU A 164 -12.74 11.55 18.49
CA LEU A 164 -11.43 12.12 18.18
C LEU A 164 -10.42 11.87 19.29
N GLY A 165 -10.81 12.01 20.56
CA GLY A 165 -9.97 11.70 21.70
C GLY A 165 -9.56 10.21 21.73
N LEU A 166 -10.51 9.32 21.48
CA LEU A 166 -10.24 7.89 21.39
C LEU A 166 -9.30 7.56 20.21
N ALA A 167 -9.54 8.15 19.05
CA ALA A 167 -8.68 7.99 17.88
C ALA A 167 -7.24 8.44 18.17
N LEU A 168 -7.07 9.57 18.86
CA LEU A 168 -5.74 10.06 19.24
C LEU A 168 -5.02 9.10 20.17
N ILE A 169 -5.73 8.54 21.17
CA ILE A 169 -5.17 7.54 22.09
C ILE A 169 -4.73 6.29 21.33
N LEU A 170 -5.47 5.87 20.29
CA LEU A 170 -5.13 4.71 19.47
C LEU A 170 -3.95 4.97 18.53
N VAL A 171 -3.79 6.21 18.04
CA VAL A 171 -2.68 6.57 17.14
C VAL A 171 -1.33 6.60 17.85
N LEU A 172 -1.30 7.00 19.13
CA LEU A 172 -0.04 7.11 19.88
C LEU A 172 0.78 5.79 19.95
N PRO A 173 0.21 4.63 20.29
CA PRO A 173 0.96 3.38 20.28
C PRO A 173 1.34 2.91 18.86
N THR A 174 0.56 3.29 17.84
CA THR A 174 0.79 2.91 16.45
C THR A 174 2.16 3.36 15.94
N GLU A 175 2.62 4.54 16.37
CA GLU A 175 3.94 5.05 15.97
C GLU A 175 5.09 4.21 16.54
N ARG A 176 4.99 3.75 17.79
CA ARG A 176 5.99 2.84 18.39
C ARG A 176 6.01 1.48 17.70
N VAL A 177 4.85 0.92 17.43
CA VAL A 177 4.73 -0.36 16.73
C VAL A 177 5.26 -0.26 15.32
N SER A 178 4.92 0.81 14.58
CA SER A 178 5.42 1.07 13.23
C SER A 178 6.96 1.13 13.19
N ARG A 179 7.60 1.79 14.16
CA ARG A 179 9.07 1.84 14.25
C ARG A 179 9.67 0.45 14.51
N THR A 180 9.05 -0.33 15.37
CA THR A 180 9.50 -1.71 15.65
C THR A 180 9.33 -2.60 14.42
N LEU A 181 8.20 -2.48 13.74
CA LEU A 181 7.90 -3.23 12.51
C LEU A 181 8.89 -2.85 11.39
N SER A 182 9.19 -1.56 11.21
CA SER A 182 10.21 -1.11 10.24
C SER A 182 11.58 -1.71 10.54
N ALA A 183 12.04 -1.67 11.80
CA ALA A 183 13.32 -2.25 12.19
C ALA A 183 13.37 -3.78 11.98
N THR A 184 12.23 -4.46 12.15
CA THR A 184 12.12 -5.91 11.90
C THR A 184 12.10 -6.21 10.40
N THR A 185 11.45 -5.36 9.61
CA THR A 185 11.46 -5.45 8.14
C THR A 185 12.88 -5.24 7.60
N ASP A 186 13.63 -4.27 8.12
CA ASP A 186 15.02 -4.03 7.72
C ASP A 186 15.89 -5.28 8.00
N ARG A 187 15.74 -5.90 9.16
CA ARG A 187 16.46 -7.17 9.49
C ARG A 187 16.08 -8.32 8.55
N MET A 188 14.81 -8.42 8.16
CA MET A 188 14.36 -9.42 7.20
C MET A 188 14.97 -9.16 5.81
N LEU A 189 15.03 -7.89 5.36
CA LEU A 189 15.66 -7.52 4.10
C LEU A 189 17.16 -7.78 4.11
N ASP A 190 17.85 -7.52 5.23
CA ASP A 190 19.26 -7.84 5.42
C ASP A 190 19.50 -9.36 5.33
N ALA A 191 18.69 -10.16 6.02
CA ALA A 191 18.77 -11.62 5.94
C ALA A 191 18.52 -12.14 4.51
N MET A 192 17.56 -11.55 3.81
CA MET A 192 17.28 -11.87 2.40
C MET A 192 18.44 -11.47 1.48
N SER A 193 19.11 -10.35 1.76
CA SER A 193 20.30 -9.91 1.03
C SER A 193 21.47 -10.88 1.20
N VAL A 194 21.72 -11.34 2.42
CA VAL A 194 22.75 -12.35 2.73
C VAL A 194 22.45 -13.66 2.01
N PHE A 195 21.21 -14.14 2.08
CA PHE A 195 20.79 -15.34 1.37
C PHE A 195 20.96 -15.21 -0.15
N SER A 196 20.48 -14.09 -0.73
CA SER A 196 20.63 -13.83 -2.16
C SER A 196 22.08 -13.76 -2.60
N GLY A 197 22.94 -13.13 -1.80
CA GLY A 197 24.40 -13.10 -2.02
C GLY A 197 24.99 -14.52 -2.07
N THR A 198 24.63 -15.37 -1.12
CA THR A 198 25.07 -16.77 -1.06
C THR A 198 24.60 -17.57 -2.30
N VAL A 199 23.37 -17.32 -2.78
CA VAL A 199 22.85 -17.97 -3.99
C VAL A 199 23.58 -17.48 -5.25
N VAL A 200 23.75 -16.16 -5.41
CA VAL A 200 24.43 -15.57 -6.58
C VAL A 200 25.87 -16.01 -6.67
N GLU A 201 26.59 -16.09 -5.55
CA GLU A 201 27.97 -16.57 -5.50
C GLU A 201 28.09 -18.02 -6.05
N ARG A 202 27.07 -18.85 -5.86
CA ARG A 202 27.07 -20.26 -6.27
C ARG A 202 26.55 -20.49 -7.68
N VAL A 203 25.53 -19.75 -8.08
CA VAL A 203 24.95 -19.85 -9.44
C VAL A 203 25.85 -19.20 -10.48
N GLY A 204 26.75 -18.30 -10.05
CA GLY A 204 27.77 -17.71 -10.93
C GLY A 204 28.70 -18.77 -11.53
N VAL A 205 29.14 -18.54 -12.78
CA VAL A 205 30.03 -19.47 -13.53
C VAL A 205 31.26 -19.85 -12.72
N THR A 206 31.83 -18.91 -11.99
CA THR A 206 33.01 -19.14 -11.12
C THR A 206 32.67 -20.02 -9.92
N GLY A 207 31.52 -19.79 -9.27
CA GLY A 207 31.06 -20.59 -8.13
C GLY A 207 30.74 -22.03 -8.50
N HIS A 208 30.14 -22.24 -9.68
CA HIS A 208 29.83 -23.58 -10.19
C HIS A 208 31.12 -24.39 -10.51
N LEU A 209 32.15 -23.75 -11.03
CA LEU A 209 33.45 -24.39 -11.28
C LEU A 209 34.19 -24.70 -9.96
N PHE A 210 34.16 -23.77 -8.98
CA PHE A 210 34.78 -23.97 -7.68
C PHE A 210 34.09 -25.08 -6.87
N SER A 211 32.74 -25.18 -6.89
CA SER A 211 32.02 -26.21 -6.15
C SER A 211 32.29 -27.63 -6.66
N ARG A 212 32.71 -27.79 -7.92
CA ARG A 212 33.10 -29.09 -8.50
C ARG A 212 34.57 -29.47 -8.24
N THR A 213 35.44 -28.51 -7.99
CA THR A 213 36.88 -28.73 -7.79
C THR A 213 37.32 -28.70 -6.33
N ALA A 214 36.66 -27.90 -5.49
CA ALA A 214 36.90 -27.86 -4.06
C ALA A 214 35.86 -28.74 -3.35
N ALA A 215 36.30 -29.87 -2.80
CA ALA A 215 35.47 -30.93 -2.21
C ALA A 215 34.77 -30.57 -0.90
N ASP A 216 34.30 -29.31 -0.71
CA ASP A 216 33.66 -28.87 0.52
C ASP A 216 32.15 -28.59 0.36
N ILE A 217 31.49 -29.51 -0.35
CA ILE A 217 30.03 -29.50 -0.54
C ILE A 217 29.23 -29.44 0.79
N PRO A 218 29.64 -30.14 1.88
CA PRO A 218 28.92 -30.11 3.16
C PRO A 218 28.89 -28.74 3.82
N THR A 219 30.03 -28.03 3.87
CA THR A 219 30.15 -26.70 4.50
C THR A 219 29.33 -25.66 3.74
N ASP A 220 29.36 -25.79 2.45
CA ASP A 220 28.60 -24.93 1.55
C ASP A 220 27.09 -25.10 1.69
N ARG A 221 26.64 -26.34 1.81
CA ARG A 221 25.23 -26.66 2.06
C ARG A 221 24.78 -26.08 3.41
N ARG A 222 25.60 -26.25 4.44
CA ARG A 222 25.34 -25.72 5.78
C ARG A 222 25.20 -24.20 5.77
N ARG A 223 26.07 -23.46 5.11
CA ARG A 223 25.97 -21.99 4.97
C ARG A 223 24.66 -21.57 4.30
N ALA A 224 24.22 -22.27 3.26
CA ALA A 224 22.96 -21.98 2.60
C ALA A 224 21.74 -22.29 3.49
N GLU A 225 21.80 -23.39 4.25
CA GLU A 225 20.78 -23.77 5.22
C GLU A 225 20.69 -22.74 6.37
N GLU A 226 21.82 -22.28 6.88
CA GLU A 226 21.91 -21.25 7.92
C GLU A 226 21.36 -19.90 7.41
N ALA A 227 21.72 -19.49 6.20
CA ALA A 227 21.19 -18.26 5.59
C ALA A 227 19.68 -18.34 5.35
N ALA A 228 19.17 -19.48 4.85
CA ALA A 228 17.76 -19.72 4.67
C ALA A 228 16.98 -19.75 6.00
N ALA A 229 17.57 -20.34 7.05
CA ALA A 229 17.01 -20.33 8.39
C ALA A 229 16.95 -18.91 8.97
N GLY A 230 17.94 -18.07 8.70
CA GLY A 230 17.96 -16.66 9.08
C GLY A 230 16.80 -15.88 8.45
N VAL A 231 16.56 -16.08 7.14
CA VAL A 231 15.40 -15.49 6.44
C VAL A 231 14.10 -15.95 7.07
N ARG A 232 13.92 -17.25 7.27
CA ARG A 232 12.72 -17.82 7.89
C ARG A 232 12.43 -17.22 9.26
N THR A 233 13.45 -17.12 10.12
CA THR A 233 13.31 -16.59 11.48
C THR A 233 12.92 -15.12 11.46
N SER A 234 13.59 -14.31 10.65
CA SER A 234 13.31 -12.89 10.53
C SER A 234 11.91 -12.63 9.93
N TYR A 235 11.53 -13.41 8.92
CA TYR A 235 10.21 -13.33 8.29
C TYR A 235 9.09 -13.73 9.26
N THR A 236 9.26 -14.83 10.00
CA THR A 236 8.26 -15.29 10.99
C THR A 236 8.09 -14.25 12.09
N HIS A 237 9.18 -13.66 12.57
CA HIS A 237 9.10 -12.62 13.59
C HIS A 237 8.37 -11.37 13.09
N MET A 238 8.65 -10.94 11.87
CA MET A 238 7.95 -9.82 11.23
C MET A 238 6.44 -10.08 11.10
N ILE A 239 6.05 -11.26 10.58
CA ILE A 239 4.63 -11.62 10.41
C ILE A 239 3.92 -11.74 11.76
N THR A 240 4.58 -12.28 12.79
CA THR A 240 3.97 -12.40 14.12
C THR A 240 3.68 -11.01 14.71
N LEU A 241 4.60 -10.06 14.56
CA LEU A 241 4.38 -8.68 15.02
C LEU A 241 3.27 -7.99 14.23
N ASP A 242 3.26 -8.14 12.91
CA ASP A 242 2.23 -7.57 12.03
C ASP A 242 0.84 -8.14 12.34
N SER A 243 0.74 -9.46 12.50
CA SER A 243 -0.50 -10.14 12.86
C SER A 243 -1.00 -9.75 14.26
N ALA A 244 -0.11 -9.65 15.24
CA ALA A 244 -0.48 -9.22 16.59
C ALA A 244 -0.99 -7.79 16.59
N PHE A 245 -0.36 -6.90 15.80
CA PHE A 245 -0.80 -5.53 15.65
C PHE A 245 -2.15 -5.43 14.94
N SER A 246 -2.33 -6.10 13.80
CA SER A 246 -3.59 -6.15 13.07
C SER A 246 -4.73 -6.70 13.94
N SER A 247 -4.48 -7.81 14.64
CA SER A 247 -5.49 -8.40 15.55
C SER A 247 -5.86 -7.48 16.71
N SER A 248 -4.92 -6.68 17.21
CA SER A 248 -5.21 -5.69 18.25
C SER A 248 -6.11 -4.56 17.73
N LEU A 249 -5.92 -4.14 16.48
CA LEU A 249 -6.78 -3.14 15.83
C LEU A 249 -8.18 -3.71 15.56
N ASP A 250 -8.28 -4.95 15.11
CA ASP A 250 -9.56 -5.64 14.87
C ASP A 250 -10.36 -5.80 16.17
N LEU A 251 -9.69 -6.12 17.28
CA LEU A 251 -10.33 -6.20 18.61
C LEU A 251 -10.90 -4.85 19.03
N VAL A 252 -10.15 -3.77 18.83
CA VAL A 252 -10.65 -2.40 19.11
C VAL A 252 -11.82 -2.05 18.21
N GLY A 253 -11.77 -2.44 16.93
CA GLY A 253 -12.90 -2.28 16.00
C GLY A 253 -14.14 -3.02 16.45
N ALA A 254 -13.99 -4.27 16.91
CA ALA A 254 -15.08 -5.10 17.40
C ALA A 254 -15.70 -4.59 18.72
N LEU A 255 -14.90 -3.96 19.59
CA LEU A 255 -15.40 -3.32 20.81
C LEU A 255 -16.12 -1.98 20.55
N GLY A 256 -15.89 -1.38 19.40
CA GLY A 256 -16.51 -0.11 18.98
C GLY A 256 -17.83 -0.26 18.23
N THR A 257 -18.21 -1.49 17.87
CA THR A 257 -19.50 -1.84 17.22
C THR A 257 -20.50 -2.40 18.20
#